data_c4d4aa3f886371812e1b841772595596
#
_entry.id   c4d4aa3f886371812e1b841772595596
#
_cell.length_a   1.000
_cell.length_b   1.000
_cell.length_c   1.000
_cell.angle_alpha   90.00
_cell.angle_beta   90.00
_cell.angle_gamma   90.00
#
_symmetry.space_group_name_H-M   'P 1'
#
loop_
_entity.id
_entity.type
_entity.pdbx_description
1 polymer ?
#
loop_
_entity_poly.entity_id
_entity_poly.type
_entity_poly.pdbx_seq_one_letter_code
_entity_poly.pdbx_strand_id
1 'polypeptide(L)'
;MSGSAAKNIVTLNGGSAQGVYGGYAEGTGNANGNTVTLTNSTVQEAVYGGSAKGTAGNANGNTVIITGGDVQAVYGGCAKGPNNNPNYESGNADGNTVDIGAITVTDVTGGFSDYGTANGNTIHLRGTRVSGDVVGGSSSHGSTGNTLAIHDFGTQVDSFEQVQNLHFYLPEGTTGNSGNTMLTINSPSGQDIRGVHIGVGIAGQRSALQKGDVVSLLKTSRGTLTTDAVLANDVSGMQGVSLRYKFDLQKRNADELIATVTDAAVMEQTKSLVETRAAASALLNGGADLLSGMGMDAAETAAALPDAATADESNAAIESGRYELWAAQGASGERIETGSYVDAKGWNLAVGFAKRDAMDAGKLTYGPFVEYGRGSYDSYLDDGTHGDGSTSYIGGGFMVKWAGADQSYVEASLHAGRIKSDYSGNISGTSTSYDASNSYLAGHIGLGRKFALGGDAALEGYAKYFWSRQDGTSATLATGETYDFGSVTSSRVRLGVRYTKKPAPESEFYAGLAWEYEFDGDATATYQGYATPSPSLKGSSGMLELGYRF
;
A
#
# COMPACT_ATOMS: atom_id res chain seq x y z
N MET A 1 28.69 46.07 -9.59
CA MET A 1 27.39 45.55 -9.11
C MET A 1 27.35 44.08 -9.46
N SER A 2 27.30 43.23 -8.49
CA SER A 2 27.21 41.77 -8.68
C SER A 2 25.71 41.38 -8.57
N GLY A 3 25.11 40.99 -9.68
CA GLY A 3 23.75 40.43 -9.68
C GLY A 3 23.77 38.91 -9.51
N SER A 4 22.82 38.35 -8.74
CA SER A 4 22.61 36.91 -8.67
C SER A 4 21.63 36.45 -9.74
N ALA A 5 21.86 35.24 -10.28
CA ALA A 5 20.97 34.55 -11.24
C ALA A 5 20.40 33.29 -10.57
N ALA A 6 19.24 33.41 -9.96
CA ALA A 6 18.68 32.34 -9.16
C ALA A 6 17.26 31.96 -9.59
N LYS A 7 16.94 30.67 -9.48
CA LYS A 7 15.60 30.08 -9.75
C LYS A 7 15.09 30.32 -11.17
N ASN A 8 15.99 30.46 -12.14
CA ASN A 8 15.62 30.55 -13.54
C ASN A 8 15.30 29.17 -14.10
N ILE A 9 14.43 29.11 -15.10
CA ILE A 9 14.11 27.92 -15.88
C ILE A 9 14.46 28.19 -17.32
N VAL A 10 15.35 27.38 -17.88
CA VAL A 10 15.77 27.40 -19.28
C VAL A 10 15.34 26.08 -19.92
N THR A 11 14.53 26.19 -20.97
CA THR A 11 14.08 25.02 -21.73
C THR A 11 14.45 25.19 -23.20
N LEU A 12 15.14 24.18 -23.74
CA LEU A 12 15.43 24.10 -25.17
C LEU A 12 14.85 22.77 -25.68
N ASN A 13 13.90 22.88 -26.62
CA ASN A 13 13.23 21.74 -27.24
C ASN A 13 13.53 21.72 -28.74
N GLY A 14 14.51 20.90 -29.11
CA GLY A 14 15.11 20.94 -30.45
C GLY A 14 16.02 22.13 -30.65
N GLY A 15 16.66 22.18 -31.82
CA GLY A 15 17.58 23.26 -32.20
C GLY A 15 19.01 23.10 -31.68
N SER A 16 19.82 24.17 -31.84
CA SER A 16 21.23 24.15 -31.44
C SER A 16 21.63 25.42 -30.70
N ALA A 17 22.57 25.28 -29.76
CA ALA A 17 23.19 26.38 -29.03
C ALA A 17 24.70 26.14 -28.90
N GLN A 18 25.48 27.22 -28.75
CA GLN A 18 26.90 27.09 -28.45
C GLN A 18 27.12 26.62 -27.01
N GLY A 19 26.48 27.27 -26.06
CA GLY A 19 26.45 26.90 -24.64
C GLY A 19 25.10 27.27 -24.02
N VAL A 20 24.72 26.55 -22.92
CA VAL A 20 23.45 26.80 -22.21
C VAL A 20 23.74 27.02 -20.73
N TYR A 21 23.18 28.07 -20.18
CA TYR A 21 23.29 28.46 -18.78
C TYR A 21 21.91 28.63 -18.16
N GLY A 22 21.60 27.86 -17.12
CA GLY A 22 20.39 28.08 -16.33
C GLY A 22 20.44 29.40 -15.57
N GLY A 23 21.60 29.70 -14.97
CA GLY A 23 21.92 30.98 -14.39
C GLY A 23 23.40 31.30 -14.57
N TYR A 24 23.71 32.57 -14.90
CA TYR A 24 25.06 33.07 -14.98
C TYR A 24 25.24 34.30 -14.11
N ALA A 25 26.23 34.28 -13.23
CA ALA A 25 26.54 35.39 -12.34
C ALA A 25 28.04 35.71 -12.37
N GLU A 26 28.40 37.00 -12.24
CA GLU A 26 29.77 37.47 -12.15
C GLU A 26 30.05 38.18 -10.81
N GLY A 27 31.32 38.31 -10.48
CA GLY A 27 31.79 38.97 -9.25
C GLY A 27 31.47 38.17 -8.00
N THR A 28 30.62 38.70 -7.10
CA THR A 28 30.16 38.00 -5.88
C THR A 28 28.72 37.46 -6.01
N GLY A 29 28.17 37.47 -7.21
CA GLY A 29 26.81 37.00 -7.47
C GLY A 29 26.69 35.48 -7.47
N ASN A 30 25.55 34.97 -7.00
CA ASN A 30 25.25 33.55 -6.95
C ASN A 30 24.44 33.09 -8.19
N ALA A 31 24.66 31.84 -8.62
CA ALA A 31 23.87 31.19 -9.68
C ALA A 31 23.21 29.92 -9.11
N ASN A 32 22.20 30.10 -8.23
CA ASN A 32 21.64 29.03 -7.42
C ASN A 32 20.22 28.64 -7.81
N GLY A 33 19.89 27.34 -7.67
CA GLY A 33 18.54 26.83 -7.80
C GLY A 33 17.94 26.96 -9.22
N ASN A 34 18.77 27.03 -10.26
CA ASN A 34 18.33 27.15 -11.63
C ASN A 34 18.05 25.75 -12.22
N THR A 35 17.14 25.71 -13.20
CA THR A 35 16.80 24.47 -13.91
C THR A 35 17.06 24.64 -15.41
N VAL A 36 17.77 23.70 -16.00
CA VAL A 36 17.96 23.57 -17.46
C VAL A 36 17.30 22.28 -17.91
N THR A 37 16.43 22.35 -18.91
CA THR A 37 15.84 21.17 -19.54
C THR A 37 16.13 21.20 -21.03
N LEU A 38 16.80 20.17 -21.54
CA LEU A 38 17.12 19.98 -22.95
C LEU A 38 16.40 18.73 -23.46
N THR A 39 15.67 18.88 -24.56
CA THR A 39 15.01 17.79 -25.26
C THR A 39 15.41 17.80 -26.73
N ASN A 40 16.06 16.74 -27.20
CA ASN A 40 16.51 16.59 -28.60
C ASN A 40 17.29 17.82 -29.13
N SER A 41 18.17 18.37 -28.32
CA SER A 41 18.89 19.61 -28.59
C SER A 41 20.40 19.38 -28.75
N THR A 42 21.05 20.16 -29.60
CA THR A 42 22.53 20.11 -29.78
C THR A 42 23.17 21.27 -29.03
N VAL A 43 24.14 20.99 -28.16
CA VAL A 43 24.95 22.01 -27.49
C VAL A 43 26.43 21.75 -27.78
N GLN A 44 27.07 22.68 -28.47
CA GLN A 44 28.43 22.49 -29.03
C GLN A 44 29.53 22.59 -28.00
N GLU A 45 29.33 23.30 -26.89
CA GLU A 45 30.33 23.43 -25.83
C GLU A 45 29.82 22.75 -24.53
N ALA A 46 29.14 23.48 -23.67
CA ALA A 46 28.71 22.96 -22.38
C ALA A 46 27.35 23.45 -21.94
N VAL A 47 26.73 22.63 -21.08
CA VAL A 47 25.51 22.94 -20.34
C VAL A 47 25.85 23.17 -18.88
N TYR A 48 25.44 24.30 -18.33
CA TYR A 48 25.60 24.65 -16.93
C TYR A 48 24.22 24.84 -16.28
N GLY A 49 23.92 24.10 -15.21
CA GLY A 49 22.75 24.39 -14.39
C GLY A 49 22.86 25.78 -13.76
N GLY A 50 24.00 26.06 -13.14
CA GLY A 50 24.38 27.40 -12.69
C GLY A 50 25.88 27.63 -12.88
N SER A 51 26.26 28.86 -13.27
CA SER A 51 27.66 29.25 -13.41
C SER A 51 27.91 30.58 -12.69
N ALA A 52 28.75 30.55 -11.66
CA ALA A 52 29.20 31.73 -10.93
C ALA A 52 30.68 31.96 -11.19
N LYS A 53 31.06 33.12 -11.73
CA LYS A 53 32.44 33.48 -12.06
C LYS A 53 32.88 34.71 -11.28
N GLY A 54 33.81 34.49 -10.34
CA GLY A 54 34.34 35.58 -9.52
C GLY A 54 34.62 35.17 -8.09
N THR A 55 34.78 36.14 -7.19
CA THR A 55 35.07 35.87 -5.78
C THR A 55 33.80 35.52 -5.00
N ALA A 56 33.76 34.38 -4.33
CA ALA A 56 32.71 33.91 -3.42
C ALA A 56 31.30 33.67 -4.02
N GLY A 57 31.14 33.68 -5.35
CA GLY A 57 29.85 33.38 -5.99
C GLY A 57 29.55 31.89 -5.99
N ASN A 58 28.42 31.47 -5.43
CA ASN A 58 27.99 30.05 -5.34
C ASN A 58 27.19 29.61 -6.57
N ALA A 59 27.30 28.32 -6.93
CA ALA A 59 26.53 27.65 -7.96
C ALA A 59 25.84 26.39 -7.39
N ASN A 60 24.94 26.58 -6.42
CA ASN A 60 24.36 25.52 -5.60
C ASN A 60 22.92 25.15 -6.02
N GLY A 61 22.56 23.88 -5.81
CA GLY A 61 21.19 23.41 -5.93
C GLY A 61 20.59 23.54 -7.33
N ASN A 62 21.40 23.56 -8.37
CA ASN A 62 20.94 23.65 -9.75
C ASN A 62 20.59 22.26 -10.30
N THR A 63 19.69 22.22 -11.28
CA THR A 63 19.23 21.00 -11.92
C THR A 63 19.45 21.06 -13.43
N VAL A 64 20.04 20.02 -14.01
CA VAL A 64 20.17 19.84 -15.46
C VAL A 64 19.50 18.54 -15.86
N ILE A 65 18.56 18.61 -16.80
CA ILE A 65 17.82 17.44 -17.33
C ILE A 65 18.02 17.41 -18.85
N ILE A 66 18.54 16.28 -19.36
CA ILE A 66 18.80 16.09 -20.79
C ILE A 66 18.16 14.78 -21.26
N THR A 67 17.18 14.87 -22.15
CA THR A 67 16.40 13.70 -22.63
C THR A 67 16.62 13.37 -24.10
N GLY A 68 17.63 13.91 -24.73
CA GLY A 68 17.97 13.64 -26.13
C GLY A 68 18.85 14.73 -26.72
N GLY A 69 19.46 14.44 -27.87
CA GLY A 69 20.31 15.37 -28.59
C GLY A 69 21.81 15.01 -28.49
N ASP A 70 22.66 16.02 -28.71
CA ASP A 70 24.12 15.90 -28.68
C ASP A 70 24.70 17.02 -27.81
N VAL A 71 25.42 16.66 -26.75
CA VAL A 71 25.97 17.61 -25.76
C VAL A 71 27.39 17.20 -25.42
N GLN A 72 28.35 18.16 -25.46
CA GLN A 72 29.74 17.84 -25.17
C GLN A 72 30.00 17.69 -23.66
N ALA A 73 29.76 18.74 -22.87
CA ALA A 73 30.02 18.71 -21.44
C ALA A 73 28.82 19.19 -20.62
N VAL A 74 28.62 18.60 -19.44
CA VAL A 74 27.53 18.94 -18.53
C VAL A 74 28.07 19.24 -17.15
N TYR A 75 27.71 20.39 -16.60
CA TYR A 75 27.99 20.82 -15.23
C TYR A 75 26.67 21.11 -14.50
N GLY A 76 26.43 20.42 -13.38
CA GLY A 76 25.30 20.76 -12.51
C GLY A 76 25.46 22.17 -11.93
N GLY A 77 26.62 22.43 -11.31
CA GLY A 77 27.01 23.75 -10.83
C GLY A 77 28.50 24.01 -11.13
N CYS A 78 28.85 25.27 -11.44
CA CYS A 78 30.22 25.66 -11.73
C CYS A 78 30.54 26.99 -11.05
N ALA A 79 31.40 26.97 -10.01
CA ALA A 79 31.88 28.12 -9.28
C ALA A 79 33.38 28.34 -9.57
N LYS A 80 33.69 29.28 -10.45
CA LYS A 80 35.07 29.58 -10.85
C LYS A 80 35.59 30.86 -10.22
N GLY A 81 36.78 30.81 -9.65
CA GLY A 81 37.50 31.97 -9.18
C GLY A 81 37.92 32.91 -10.31
N PRO A 82 38.27 34.14 -10.03
CA PRO A 82 38.79 35.09 -11.03
C PRO A 82 40.21 34.69 -11.44
N ASN A 83 40.42 34.47 -12.75
CA ASN A 83 41.72 34.26 -13.37
C ASN A 83 42.59 33.14 -12.83
N ASN A 84 41.98 32.04 -12.30
CA ASN A 84 42.72 30.90 -11.74
C ASN A 84 43.74 31.32 -10.64
N ASN A 85 43.47 32.35 -9.88
CA ASN A 85 44.38 32.85 -8.86
C ASN A 85 44.05 32.21 -7.49
N PRO A 86 44.94 31.38 -6.90
CA PRO A 86 44.69 30.65 -5.65
C PRO A 86 44.49 31.55 -4.42
N ASN A 87 44.74 32.85 -4.52
CA ASN A 87 44.50 33.81 -3.44
C ASN A 87 43.08 34.32 -3.35
N TYR A 88 42.19 33.92 -4.26
CA TYR A 88 40.78 34.26 -4.26
C TYR A 88 39.92 33.05 -4.00
N GLU A 89 39.04 33.14 -3.01
CA GLU A 89 38.04 32.10 -2.75
C GLU A 89 36.99 32.10 -3.87
N SER A 90 36.73 30.99 -4.51
CA SER A 90 35.49 30.79 -5.26
C SER A 90 34.38 30.34 -4.31
N GLY A 91 33.14 30.49 -4.71
CA GLY A 91 32.02 29.93 -3.95
C GLY A 91 31.89 28.41 -4.14
N ASN A 92 30.87 27.88 -3.54
CA ASN A 92 30.59 26.45 -3.55
C ASN A 92 29.77 26.03 -4.79
N ALA A 93 29.89 24.73 -5.15
CA ALA A 93 29.06 24.08 -6.17
C ALA A 93 28.41 22.83 -5.57
N ASP A 94 27.59 23.04 -4.54
CA ASP A 94 27.01 21.97 -3.73
C ASP A 94 25.56 21.65 -4.12
N GLY A 95 25.16 20.38 -3.91
CA GLY A 95 23.77 19.93 -4.00
C GLY A 95 23.15 20.04 -5.38
N ASN A 96 23.94 20.04 -6.46
CA ASN A 96 23.44 20.09 -7.82
C ASN A 96 23.00 18.71 -8.31
N THR A 97 22.04 18.69 -9.25
CA THR A 97 21.52 17.46 -9.85
C THR A 97 21.70 17.50 -11.36
N VAL A 98 22.23 16.42 -11.91
CA VAL A 98 22.35 16.18 -13.36
C VAL A 98 21.60 14.89 -13.69
N ASP A 99 20.65 14.92 -14.62
CA ASP A 99 19.87 13.75 -15.08
C ASP A 99 19.99 13.64 -16.60
N ILE A 100 20.64 12.58 -17.11
CA ILE A 100 20.93 12.39 -18.52
C ILE A 100 20.35 11.07 -19.02
N GLY A 101 19.52 11.16 -20.05
CA GLY A 101 18.95 10.04 -20.78
C GLY A 101 19.93 9.28 -21.65
N ALA A 102 19.44 8.42 -22.51
CA ALA A 102 20.20 7.54 -23.40
C ALA A 102 20.85 8.31 -24.58
N ILE A 103 21.81 9.15 -24.28
CA ILE A 103 22.59 9.93 -25.26
C ILE A 103 24.10 9.73 -25.07
N THR A 104 24.90 10.26 -25.99
CA THR A 104 26.37 10.35 -25.84
C THR A 104 26.74 11.76 -25.40
N VAL A 105 27.54 11.85 -24.34
CA VAL A 105 28.18 13.09 -23.87
C VAL A 105 29.67 12.85 -23.67
N THR A 106 30.48 13.91 -23.66
CA THR A 106 31.94 13.76 -23.43
C THR A 106 32.22 13.67 -21.94
N ASP A 107 31.87 14.70 -21.17
CA ASP A 107 32.16 14.75 -19.72
C ASP A 107 30.93 15.18 -18.92
N VAL A 108 30.82 14.68 -17.69
CA VAL A 108 29.74 15.03 -16.75
C VAL A 108 30.33 15.36 -15.38
N THR A 109 30.03 16.55 -14.88
CA THR A 109 30.47 17.02 -13.56
C THR A 109 29.25 17.46 -12.73
N GLY A 110 29.06 16.85 -11.56
CA GLY A 110 27.97 17.23 -10.65
C GLY A 110 28.14 18.64 -10.11
N GLY A 111 29.31 18.95 -9.56
CA GLY A 111 29.69 20.29 -9.11
C GLY A 111 31.18 20.55 -9.34
N PHE A 112 31.52 21.75 -9.75
CA PHE A 112 32.90 22.20 -9.92
C PHE A 112 33.12 23.48 -9.15
N SER A 113 34.17 23.50 -8.30
CA SER A 113 34.63 24.71 -7.61
C SER A 113 36.15 24.79 -7.62
N ASP A 114 36.71 25.94 -7.96
CA ASP A 114 38.18 26.13 -7.88
C ASP A 114 38.67 26.06 -6.42
N TYR A 115 37.99 26.77 -5.50
CA TYR A 115 38.47 26.97 -4.13
C TYR A 115 37.41 26.79 -3.04
N GLY A 116 36.13 26.58 -3.38
CA GLY A 116 35.06 26.25 -2.45
C GLY A 116 34.84 24.74 -2.32
N THR A 117 33.65 24.33 -1.95
CA THR A 117 33.25 22.92 -1.85
C THR A 117 32.46 22.47 -3.09
N ALA A 118 32.43 21.15 -3.34
CA ALA A 118 31.61 20.52 -4.38
C ALA A 118 30.94 19.25 -3.81
N ASN A 119 30.10 19.45 -2.81
CA ASN A 119 29.52 18.38 -1.99
C ASN A 119 28.07 18.05 -2.36
N GLY A 120 27.66 16.81 -2.06
CA GLY A 120 26.26 16.39 -2.13
C GLY A 120 25.64 16.49 -3.54
N ASN A 121 26.43 16.50 -4.58
CA ASN A 121 25.94 16.53 -5.96
C ASN A 121 25.45 15.14 -6.38
N THR A 122 24.43 15.09 -7.23
CA THR A 122 23.85 13.83 -7.71
C THR A 122 23.83 13.79 -9.24
N ILE A 123 24.36 12.72 -9.81
CA ILE A 123 24.35 12.46 -11.25
C ILE A 123 23.52 11.20 -11.52
N HIS A 124 22.47 11.32 -12.32
CA HIS A 124 21.66 10.22 -12.81
C HIS A 124 22.00 9.92 -14.27
N LEU A 125 22.36 8.68 -14.58
CA LEU A 125 22.62 8.19 -15.93
C LEU A 125 21.59 7.11 -16.30
N ARG A 126 20.94 7.27 -17.46
CA ARG A 126 19.86 6.40 -17.95
C ARG A 126 20.20 5.83 -19.32
N GLY A 127 21.05 4.79 -19.35
CA GLY A 127 21.57 4.24 -20.60
C GLY A 127 22.52 5.18 -21.34
N THR A 128 23.09 6.14 -20.64
CA THR A 128 23.96 7.20 -21.15
C THR A 128 25.33 6.63 -21.51
N ARG A 129 25.92 7.15 -22.59
CA ARG A 129 27.33 6.93 -22.90
C ARG A 129 28.12 8.20 -22.61
N VAL A 130 29.01 8.16 -21.62
CA VAL A 130 30.00 9.21 -21.33
C VAL A 130 31.33 8.76 -21.90
N SER A 131 31.84 9.45 -22.91
CA SER A 131 33.09 9.05 -23.58
C SER A 131 34.37 9.46 -22.83
N GLY A 132 34.22 10.36 -21.86
CA GLY A 132 35.24 10.78 -20.91
C GLY A 132 34.79 10.44 -19.48
N ASP A 133 35.04 11.36 -18.55
CA ASP A 133 34.92 11.10 -17.13
C ASP A 133 33.59 11.60 -16.53
N VAL A 134 33.13 10.90 -15.49
CA VAL A 134 32.04 11.32 -14.61
C VAL A 134 32.66 11.77 -13.30
N VAL A 135 32.54 13.04 -12.95
CA VAL A 135 33.09 13.61 -11.72
C VAL A 135 31.94 14.02 -10.79
N GLY A 136 31.80 13.34 -9.65
CA GLY A 136 30.76 13.66 -8.67
C GLY A 136 30.85 15.09 -8.17
N GLY A 137 32.05 15.51 -7.79
CA GLY A 137 32.35 16.88 -7.43
C GLY A 137 33.85 17.15 -7.51
N SER A 138 34.24 18.26 -8.11
CA SER A 138 35.64 18.65 -8.30
C SER A 138 35.94 19.92 -7.49
N SER A 139 36.83 19.81 -6.53
CA SER A 139 37.25 20.95 -5.71
C SER A 139 38.62 20.73 -5.10
N SER A 140 39.40 21.81 -4.94
CA SER A 140 40.68 21.78 -4.18
C SER A 140 40.52 21.63 -2.68
N HIS A 141 39.32 21.92 -2.14
CA HIS A 141 39.01 21.86 -0.69
C HIS A 141 38.19 20.64 -0.28
N GLY A 142 38.10 19.65 -1.14
CA GLY A 142 37.42 18.40 -0.87
C GLY A 142 36.04 18.33 -1.50
N SER A 143 35.59 17.10 -1.64
CA SER A 143 34.37 16.74 -2.30
C SER A 143 33.79 15.51 -1.62
N THR A 144 32.65 15.66 -0.97
CA THR A 144 32.03 14.61 -0.14
C THR A 144 30.54 14.43 -0.42
N GLY A 145 30.03 13.22 -0.18
CA GLY A 145 28.61 12.93 -0.28
C GLY A 145 28.04 12.95 -1.71
N ASN A 146 28.89 12.95 -2.73
CA ASN A 146 28.45 12.93 -4.12
C ASN A 146 27.95 11.54 -4.52
N THR A 147 26.90 11.51 -5.32
CA THR A 147 26.20 10.29 -5.73
C THR A 147 26.23 10.14 -7.25
N LEU A 148 26.57 8.96 -7.72
CA LEU A 148 26.35 8.49 -9.10
C LEU A 148 25.24 7.43 -9.06
N ALA A 149 24.15 7.69 -9.78
CA ALA A 149 22.98 6.82 -9.86
C ALA A 149 22.81 6.28 -11.29
N ILE A 150 22.81 4.96 -11.43
CA ILE A 150 22.67 4.25 -12.70
C ILE A 150 21.27 3.63 -12.78
N HIS A 151 20.51 3.99 -13.80
CA HIS A 151 19.09 3.62 -13.91
C HIS A 151 18.77 2.61 -15.01
N ASP A 152 19.70 2.39 -15.96
CA ASP A 152 19.46 1.48 -17.07
C ASP A 152 20.71 0.64 -17.39
N PHE A 153 20.48 -0.55 -17.93
CA PHE A 153 21.53 -1.39 -18.51
C PHE A 153 22.20 -0.69 -19.68
N GLY A 154 23.47 -0.99 -19.89
CA GLY A 154 24.24 -0.49 -21.02
C GLY A 154 24.77 0.93 -20.84
N THR A 155 24.66 1.52 -19.65
CA THR A 155 25.35 2.77 -19.32
C THR A 155 26.87 2.55 -19.42
N GLN A 156 27.58 3.48 -20.07
CA GLN A 156 29.02 3.39 -20.30
C GLN A 156 29.69 4.70 -19.92
N VAL A 157 30.82 4.63 -19.24
CA VAL A 157 31.66 5.79 -18.92
C VAL A 157 33.16 5.40 -19.14
N ASP A 158 34.03 6.37 -19.35
CA ASP A 158 35.47 6.05 -19.35
C ASP A 158 35.91 5.73 -17.91
N SER A 159 35.73 6.68 -16.98
CA SER A 159 35.90 6.47 -15.55
C SER A 159 34.92 7.32 -14.72
N PHE A 160 34.92 7.12 -13.41
CA PHE A 160 34.29 8.08 -12.51
C PHE A 160 35.18 8.38 -11.31
N GLU A 161 35.09 9.62 -10.85
CA GLU A 161 35.93 10.12 -9.75
C GLU A 161 35.07 10.95 -8.74
N GLN A 162 35.56 11.07 -7.51
CA GLN A 162 34.94 11.88 -6.46
C GLN A 162 33.47 11.52 -6.24
N VAL A 163 33.13 10.24 -6.34
CA VAL A 163 31.84 9.64 -6.06
C VAL A 163 31.96 8.83 -4.76
N GLN A 164 31.20 9.18 -3.75
CA GLN A 164 31.16 8.46 -2.47
C GLN A 164 30.01 7.47 -2.40
N ASN A 165 28.92 7.70 -3.19
CA ASN A 165 27.78 6.82 -3.26
C ASN A 165 27.53 6.39 -4.71
N LEU A 166 27.51 5.08 -4.95
CA LEU A 166 27.20 4.49 -6.26
C LEU A 166 25.90 3.69 -6.12
N HIS A 167 24.83 4.18 -6.71
CA HIS A 167 23.51 3.57 -6.62
C HIS A 167 23.10 2.98 -7.96
N PHE A 168 22.62 1.74 -7.92
CA PHE A 168 22.06 1.04 -9.07
C PHE A 168 20.55 0.88 -8.86
N TYR A 169 19.76 1.42 -9.76
CA TYR A 169 18.31 1.25 -9.81
C TYR A 169 17.96 0.29 -10.94
N LEU A 170 17.76 -0.98 -10.60
CA LEU A 170 17.48 -2.03 -11.58
C LEU A 170 16.18 -1.71 -12.32
N PRO A 171 16.17 -1.66 -13.67
CA PRO A 171 14.98 -1.32 -14.45
C PRO A 171 13.82 -2.29 -14.23
N GLU A 172 12.62 -1.83 -14.53
CA GLU A 172 11.42 -2.67 -14.52
C GLU A 172 11.61 -3.89 -15.45
N GLY A 173 11.21 -5.06 -14.97
CA GLY A 173 11.35 -6.30 -15.74
C GLY A 173 12.76 -6.89 -15.76
N THR A 174 13.69 -6.38 -14.92
CA THR A 174 15.02 -6.98 -14.79
C THR A 174 14.92 -8.46 -14.44
N THR A 175 15.59 -9.30 -15.23
CA THR A 175 15.73 -10.74 -15.00
C THR A 175 17.14 -11.07 -14.55
N GLY A 176 17.27 -12.06 -13.68
CA GLY A 176 18.59 -12.56 -13.27
C GLY A 176 19.34 -13.23 -14.42
N ASN A 177 20.66 -13.19 -14.33
CA ASN A 177 21.57 -13.90 -15.26
C ASN A 177 21.42 -13.50 -16.74
N SER A 178 20.91 -12.27 -17.01
CA SER A 178 20.66 -11.79 -18.38
C SER A 178 21.93 -11.54 -19.20
N GLY A 179 23.08 -11.46 -18.55
CA GLY A 179 24.35 -11.09 -19.18
C GLY A 179 24.52 -9.59 -19.45
N ASN A 180 23.51 -8.78 -19.18
CA ASN A 180 23.55 -7.34 -19.30
C ASN A 180 24.20 -6.71 -18.06
N THR A 181 25.01 -5.68 -18.25
CA THR A 181 25.67 -4.92 -17.18
C THR A 181 25.05 -3.52 -17.07
N MET A 182 24.82 -3.07 -15.84
CA MET A 182 24.28 -1.73 -15.60
C MET A 182 25.28 -0.65 -16.00
N LEU A 183 26.53 -0.73 -15.53
CA LEU A 183 27.58 0.24 -15.79
C LEU A 183 28.84 -0.44 -16.35
N THR A 184 29.30 -0.01 -17.52
CA THR A 184 30.57 -0.44 -18.09
C THR A 184 31.61 0.68 -18.02
N ILE A 185 32.79 0.38 -17.47
CA ILE A 185 33.94 1.29 -17.40
C ILE A 185 34.87 0.95 -18.55
N ASN A 186 35.28 1.96 -19.32
CA ASN A 186 36.11 1.78 -20.50
C ASN A 186 37.58 2.19 -20.30
N SER A 187 37.93 2.76 -19.14
CA SER A 187 39.30 3.18 -18.84
C SER A 187 40.31 2.02 -18.89
N PRO A 188 41.46 2.20 -19.55
CA PRO A 188 42.53 1.20 -19.55
C PRO A 188 43.13 0.92 -18.17
N SER A 189 43.05 1.88 -17.24
CA SER A 189 43.52 1.72 -15.86
C SER A 189 42.53 0.94 -14.98
N GLY A 190 41.32 0.66 -15.48
CA GLY A 190 40.25 0.07 -14.70
C GLY A 190 39.54 1.10 -13.79
N GLN A 191 38.98 0.64 -12.67
CA GLN A 191 38.24 1.50 -11.73
C GLN A 191 38.53 1.08 -10.28
N ASP A 192 38.79 2.06 -9.44
CA ASP A 192 38.87 1.88 -7.98
C ASP A 192 37.58 2.36 -7.33
N ILE A 193 36.93 1.46 -6.58
CA ILE A 193 35.68 1.72 -5.83
C ILE A 193 35.85 1.44 -4.34
N ARG A 194 37.07 1.40 -3.83
CA ARG A 194 37.29 1.25 -2.39
C ARG A 194 36.75 2.46 -1.63
N GLY A 195 36.05 2.21 -0.53
CA GLY A 195 35.38 3.23 0.26
C GLY A 195 34.13 3.84 -0.37
N VAL A 196 33.71 3.39 -1.57
CA VAL A 196 32.46 3.81 -2.20
C VAL A 196 31.30 3.01 -1.59
N HIS A 197 30.30 3.70 -1.11
CA HIS A 197 29.07 3.08 -0.63
C HIS A 197 28.19 2.66 -1.82
N ILE A 198 27.86 1.36 -1.90
CA ILE A 198 27.09 0.81 -3.01
C ILE A 198 25.66 0.53 -2.56
N GLY A 199 24.69 1.10 -3.27
CA GLY A 199 23.27 0.85 -3.08
C GLY A 199 22.65 0.14 -4.29
N VAL A 200 21.70 -0.76 -4.04
CA VAL A 200 20.92 -1.41 -5.10
C VAL A 200 19.45 -1.22 -4.79
N GLY A 201 18.72 -0.61 -5.72
CA GLY A 201 17.26 -0.42 -5.68
C GLY A 201 16.59 -1.06 -6.89
N ILE A 202 15.28 -1.15 -6.85
CA ILE A 202 14.46 -1.61 -7.97
C ILE A 202 13.63 -0.43 -8.47
N ALA A 203 13.74 -0.11 -9.75
CA ALA A 203 12.86 0.85 -10.39
C ALA A 203 11.57 0.16 -10.85
N GLY A 204 10.44 0.89 -10.75
CA GLY A 204 9.14 0.40 -11.21
C GLY A 204 8.48 -0.61 -10.25
N GLN A 205 7.39 -1.22 -10.75
CA GLN A 205 6.48 -2.07 -9.96
C GLN A 205 6.60 -3.57 -10.29
N ARG A 206 7.44 -3.93 -11.25
CA ARG A 206 7.57 -5.31 -11.71
C ARG A 206 9.04 -5.71 -11.80
N SER A 207 9.45 -6.62 -10.93
CA SER A 207 10.73 -7.31 -11.03
C SER A 207 10.47 -8.81 -11.23
N ALA A 208 11.23 -9.42 -12.13
CA ALA A 208 11.22 -10.86 -12.30
C ALA A 208 12.33 -11.56 -11.49
N LEU A 209 13.03 -10.83 -10.63
CA LEU A 209 14.13 -11.34 -9.84
C LEU A 209 13.64 -12.32 -8.76
N GLN A 210 14.37 -13.41 -8.62
CA GLN A 210 14.15 -14.47 -7.63
C GLN A 210 15.41 -14.69 -6.80
N LYS A 211 15.25 -15.33 -5.65
CA LYS A 211 16.38 -15.72 -4.80
C LYS A 211 17.37 -16.58 -5.58
N GLY A 212 18.63 -16.18 -5.56
CA GLY A 212 19.72 -16.81 -6.29
C GLY A 212 20.04 -16.16 -7.64
N ASP A 213 19.19 -15.23 -8.11
CA ASP A 213 19.46 -14.48 -9.33
C ASP A 213 20.65 -13.55 -9.16
N VAL A 214 21.42 -13.41 -10.23
CA VAL A 214 22.62 -12.58 -10.29
C VAL A 214 22.44 -11.47 -11.29
N VAL A 215 22.72 -10.23 -10.89
CA VAL A 215 22.72 -9.04 -11.74
C VAL A 215 24.14 -8.47 -11.81
N SER A 216 24.64 -8.18 -13.03
CA SER A 216 25.89 -7.49 -13.23
C SER A 216 25.72 -5.99 -13.04
N LEU A 217 26.31 -5.43 -11.98
CA LEU A 217 26.19 -4.02 -11.64
C LEU A 217 27.22 -3.17 -12.36
N LEU A 218 28.50 -3.55 -12.27
CA LEU A 218 29.60 -2.80 -12.87
C LEU A 218 30.61 -3.77 -13.48
N LYS A 219 31.12 -3.44 -14.67
CA LYS A 219 32.17 -4.20 -15.34
C LYS A 219 33.18 -3.26 -15.95
N THR A 220 34.48 -3.56 -15.78
CA THR A 220 35.54 -2.90 -16.53
C THR A 220 35.79 -3.65 -17.84
N SER A 221 35.74 -2.94 -18.97
CA SER A 221 36.02 -3.52 -20.29
C SER A 221 37.53 -3.68 -20.51
N ARG A 222 38.31 -2.92 -19.78
CA ARG A 222 39.80 -2.95 -19.75
C ARG A 222 40.24 -2.71 -18.31
N GLY A 223 41.50 -3.09 -17.99
CA GLY A 223 42.03 -2.92 -16.64
C GLY A 223 41.34 -3.79 -15.60
N THR A 224 41.48 -3.43 -14.36
CA THR A 224 40.92 -4.17 -13.22
C THR A 224 39.94 -3.34 -12.40
N LEU A 225 38.98 -4.00 -11.81
CA LEU A 225 38.14 -3.41 -10.78
C LEU A 225 38.79 -3.61 -9.41
N THR A 226 39.09 -2.52 -8.70
CA THR A 226 39.60 -2.57 -7.33
C THR A 226 38.47 -2.30 -6.33
N THR A 227 38.28 -3.19 -5.37
CA THR A 227 37.24 -3.11 -4.36
C THR A 227 37.83 -3.23 -2.96
N ASP A 228 37.08 -2.92 -1.95
CA ASP A 228 37.37 -3.31 -0.58
C ASP A 228 37.44 -4.85 -0.46
N ALA A 229 38.20 -5.34 0.52
CA ALA A 229 38.36 -6.78 0.75
C ALA A 229 37.04 -7.47 1.14
N VAL A 230 36.15 -6.73 1.81
CA VAL A 230 34.81 -7.17 2.17
C VAL A 230 33.83 -6.16 1.60
N LEU A 231 32.98 -6.60 0.70
CA LEU A 231 31.85 -5.82 0.19
C LEU A 231 30.67 -5.92 1.17
N ALA A 232 29.80 -4.94 1.16
CA ALA A 232 28.62 -4.94 2.00
C ALA A 232 27.72 -6.13 1.65
N ASN A 233 27.27 -6.85 2.69
CA ASN A 233 26.25 -7.88 2.58
C ASN A 233 24.90 -7.30 3.03
N ASP A 234 23.79 -7.96 2.65
CA ASP A 234 22.42 -7.56 2.98
C ASP A 234 22.08 -6.12 2.54
N VAL A 235 22.60 -5.68 1.40
CA VAL A 235 22.14 -4.43 0.76
C VAL A 235 20.67 -4.60 0.42
N SER A 236 19.83 -3.69 0.93
CA SER A 236 18.38 -3.76 0.74
C SER A 236 17.92 -2.78 -0.32
N GLY A 237 17.07 -3.26 -1.24
CA GLY A 237 16.39 -2.45 -2.25
C GLY A 237 14.89 -2.63 -2.16
N MET A 238 14.14 -1.51 -2.30
CA MET A 238 12.68 -1.54 -2.31
C MET A 238 12.16 -1.55 -3.75
N GLN A 239 11.08 -2.31 -3.95
CA GLN A 239 10.24 -2.23 -5.15
C GLN A 239 8.88 -1.69 -4.72
N GLY A 240 8.59 -0.46 -5.12
CA GLY A 240 7.42 0.26 -4.63
C GLY A 240 7.40 0.35 -3.11
N VAL A 241 6.20 0.29 -2.54
CA VAL A 241 6.00 0.28 -1.07
C VAL A 241 5.92 -1.15 -0.50
N SER A 242 5.93 -2.16 -1.37
CA SER A 242 5.44 -3.50 -1.03
C SER A 242 6.50 -4.55 -0.86
N LEU A 243 7.56 -4.55 -1.68
CA LEU A 243 8.52 -5.65 -1.75
C LEU A 243 9.93 -5.17 -1.44
N ARG A 244 10.60 -5.85 -0.53
CA ARG A 244 12.01 -5.63 -0.20
C ARG A 244 12.85 -6.77 -0.73
N TYR A 245 13.88 -6.43 -1.48
CA TYR A 245 14.96 -7.33 -1.87
C TYR A 245 16.17 -7.14 -0.98
N LYS A 246 16.90 -8.23 -0.72
CA LYS A 246 18.23 -8.21 -0.14
C LYS A 246 19.22 -8.73 -1.17
N PHE A 247 20.35 -8.06 -1.26
CA PHE A 247 21.40 -8.39 -2.19
C PHE A 247 22.72 -8.64 -1.45
N ASP A 248 23.46 -9.63 -1.91
CA ASP A 248 24.86 -9.87 -1.54
C ASP A 248 25.75 -9.36 -2.66
N LEU A 249 26.66 -8.45 -2.34
CA LEU A 249 27.58 -7.86 -3.30
C LEU A 249 28.88 -8.66 -3.37
N GLN A 250 29.29 -9.03 -4.56
CA GLN A 250 30.49 -9.82 -4.77
C GLN A 250 31.28 -9.32 -5.98
N LYS A 251 32.60 -9.37 -5.87
CA LYS A 251 33.46 -9.23 -7.03
C LYS A 251 33.56 -10.59 -7.74
N ARG A 252 33.10 -10.62 -8.99
CA ARG A 252 33.22 -11.78 -9.87
C ARG A 252 34.38 -11.53 -10.83
N ASN A 253 35.39 -12.40 -10.80
CA ASN A 253 36.64 -12.23 -11.56
C ASN A 253 37.42 -10.95 -11.16
N ALA A 254 38.31 -10.47 -12.02
CA ALA A 254 39.12 -9.28 -11.77
C ALA A 254 38.40 -7.97 -12.16
N ASP A 255 37.29 -8.06 -12.87
CA ASP A 255 36.73 -6.97 -13.67
C ASP A 255 35.24 -6.66 -13.39
N GLU A 256 34.59 -7.43 -12.52
CA GLU A 256 33.13 -7.32 -12.42
C GLU A 256 32.61 -7.32 -10.98
N LEU A 257 31.68 -6.41 -10.69
CA LEU A 257 30.87 -6.36 -9.48
C LEU A 257 29.45 -6.90 -9.80
N ILE A 258 28.99 -7.86 -9.01
CA ILE A 258 27.67 -8.45 -9.13
C ILE A 258 26.87 -8.27 -7.83
N ALA A 259 25.55 -8.29 -7.98
CA ALA A 259 24.60 -8.42 -6.89
C ALA A 259 23.85 -9.75 -7.02
N THR A 260 23.86 -10.56 -5.97
CA THR A 260 23.08 -11.81 -5.90
C THR A 260 21.88 -11.58 -5.00
N VAL A 261 20.67 -11.92 -5.45
CA VAL A 261 19.46 -11.84 -4.63
C VAL A 261 19.51 -12.92 -3.54
N THR A 262 19.62 -12.51 -2.29
CA THR A 262 19.64 -13.42 -1.14
C THR A 262 18.27 -13.64 -0.54
N ASP A 263 17.39 -12.63 -0.63
CA ASP A 263 16.03 -12.68 -0.10
C ASP A 263 15.11 -11.72 -0.87
N ALA A 264 13.82 -12.07 -0.91
CA ALA A 264 12.76 -11.20 -1.42
C ALA A 264 11.51 -11.44 -0.59
N ALA A 265 11.00 -10.43 0.06
CA ALA A 265 9.87 -10.54 0.97
C ALA A 265 8.96 -9.31 0.89
N VAL A 266 7.65 -9.54 0.99
CA VAL A 266 6.68 -8.46 1.16
C VAL A 266 6.87 -7.83 2.54
N MET A 267 6.76 -6.51 2.60
CA MET A 267 6.91 -5.75 3.84
C MET A 267 5.79 -6.08 4.83
N GLU A 268 6.14 -6.20 6.12
CA GLU A 268 5.16 -6.47 7.20
C GLU A 268 4.03 -5.42 7.23
N GLN A 269 4.32 -4.16 6.89
CA GLN A 269 3.36 -3.06 6.83
C GLN A 269 2.21 -3.31 5.84
N THR A 270 2.41 -4.15 4.84
CA THR A 270 1.37 -4.52 3.87
C THR A 270 0.21 -5.30 4.48
N LYS A 271 0.37 -5.84 5.70
CA LYS A 271 -0.71 -6.43 6.49
C LYS A 271 -1.88 -5.47 6.65
N SER A 272 -1.61 -4.17 6.86
CA SER A 272 -2.64 -3.13 6.98
C SER A 272 -3.58 -3.09 5.78
N LEU A 273 -3.06 -3.32 4.56
CA LEU A 273 -3.87 -3.42 3.33
C LEU A 273 -4.89 -4.57 3.42
N VAL A 274 -4.51 -5.68 4.05
CA VAL A 274 -5.32 -6.90 4.10
C VAL A 274 -6.34 -6.83 5.25
N GLU A 275 -6.09 -6.03 6.28
CA GLU A 275 -6.99 -5.83 7.42
C GLU A 275 -8.34 -5.21 7.02
N THR A 276 -8.41 -4.50 5.88
CA THR A 276 -9.66 -4.09 5.23
C THR A 276 -10.61 -5.27 5.01
N ARG A 277 -10.09 -6.44 4.64
CA ARG A 277 -10.89 -7.65 4.39
C ARG A 277 -11.43 -8.25 5.68
N ALA A 278 -10.66 -8.20 6.76
CA ALA A 278 -11.10 -8.60 8.09
C ALA A 278 -12.21 -7.67 8.61
N ALA A 279 -12.04 -6.34 8.47
CA ALA A 279 -13.07 -5.36 8.83
C ALA A 279 -14.38 -5.56 8.05
N ALA A 280 -14.28 -5.86 6.75
CA ALA A 280 -15.42 -6.16 5.91
C ALA A 280 -16.16 -7.43 6.36
N SER A 281 -15.43 -8.48 6.75
CA SER A 281 -16.03 -9.70 7.33
C SER A 281 -16.74 -9.42 8.66
N ALA A 282 -16.14 -8.60 9.52
CA ALA A 282 -16.73 -8.21 10.79
C ALA A 282 -18.07 -7.46 10.59
N LEU A 283 -18.12 -6.54 9.63
CA LEU A 283 -19.37 -5.84 9.29
C LEU A 283 -20.46 -6.81 8.78
N LEU A 284 -20.11 -7.78 7.91
CA LEU A 284 -21.04 -8.83 7.46
C LEU A 284 -21.52 -9.71 8.61
N ASN A 285 -20.63 -10.06 9.52
CA ASN A 285 -20.93 -10.83 10.73
C ASN A 285 -21.93 -10.08 11.61
N GLY A 286 -21.76 -8.76 11.79
CA GLY A 286 -22.73 -7.91 12.49
C GLY A 286 -24.10 -7.88 11.83
N GLY A 287 -24.18 -7.93 10.50
CA GLY A 287 -25.44 -8.08 9.74
C GLY A 287 -26.12 -9.43 9.96
N ALA A 288 -25.34 -10.52 9.95
CA ALA A 288 -25.85 -11.86 10.23
C ALA A 288 -26.35 -11.99 11.68
N ASP A 289 -25.68 -11.36 12.63
CA ASP A 289 -26.10 -11.29 14.04
C ASP A 289 -27.40 -10.51 14.20
N LEU A 290 -27.54 -9.36 13.53
CA LEU A 290 -28.77 -8.58 13.49
C LEU A 290 -29.93 -9.43 12.94
N LEU A 291 -29.72 -10.13 11.85
CA LEU A 291 -30.74 -10.94 11.19
C LEU A 291 -31.19 -12.10 12.07
N SER A 292 -30.25 -12.88 12.62
CA SER A 292 -30.54 -14.06 13.46
C SER A 292 -31.07 -13.72 14.86
N GLY A 293 -30.98 -12.46 15.27
CA GLY A 293 -31.55 -11.93 16.51
C GLY A 293 -32.79 -11.09 16.24
N MET A 294 -32.62 -9.76 16.26
CA MET A 294 -33.71 -8.80 16.11
C MET A 294 -34.50 -8.97 14.81
N GLY A 295 -33.86 -9.36 13.71
CA GLY A 295 -34.56 -9.57 12.44
C GLY A 295 -35.56 -10.72 12.49
N MET A 296 -35.15 -11.88 13.01
CA MET A 296 -36.05 -13.02 13.19
C MET A 296 -37.21 -12.71 14.15
N ASP A 297 -36.93 -12.05 15.28
CA ASP A 297 -37.93 -11.64 16.25
C ASP A 297 -38.92 -10.64 15.66
N ALA A 298 -38.45 -9.65 14.89
CA ALA A 298 -39.30 -8.66 14.21
C ALA A 298 -40.22 -9.32 13.17
N ALA A 299 -39.65 -10.26 12.40
CA ALA A 299 -40.42 -11.02 11.41
C ALA A 299 -41.51 -11.90 12.06
N GLU A 300 -41.20 -12.59 13.16
CA GLU A 300 -42.19 -13.37 13.92
C GLU A 300 -43.28 -12.49 14.48
N THR A 301 -42.93 -11.30 15.01
CA THR A 301 -43.89 -10.35 15.59
C THR A 301 -44.79 -9.79 14.50
N ALA A 302 -44.26 -9.31 13.40
CA ALA A 302 -45.02 -8.78 12.28
C ALA A 302 -46.01 -9.80 11.74
N ALA A 303 -45.56 -11.03 11.47
CA ALA A 303 -46.38 -12.11 10.95
C ALA A 303 -47.41 -12.67 11.99
N ALA A 304 -47.32 -12.26 13.23
CA ALA A 304 -48.29 -12.64 14.28
C ALA A 304 -49.41 -11.60 14.51
N LEU A 305 -49.29 -10.39 13.96
CA LEU A 305 -50.29 -9.33 14.13
C LEU A 305 -51.62 -9.73 13.44
N PRO A 306 -52.76 -9.60 14.10
CA PRO A 306 -54.08 -9.79 13.47
C PRO A 306 -54.28 -8.72 12.41
N ASP A 307 -54.90 -9.09 11.29
CA ASP A 307 -55.27 -8.15 10.23
C ASP A 307 -56.27 -7.10 10.81
N ALA A 308 -55.87 -5.84 10.88
CA ALA A 308 -56.70 -4.75 11.38
C ALA A 308 -58.01 -4.55 10.58
N ALA A 309 -58.10 -5.15 9.37
CA ALA A 309 -59.27 -5.08 8.50
C ALA A 309 -60.33 -6.18 8.76
N THR A 310 -60.05 -7.20 9.58
CA THR A 310 -60.92 -8.38 9.78
C THR A 310 -61.26 -8.65 11.27
N ALA A 311 -61.14 -7.65 12.14
CA ALA A 311 -61.49 -7.78 13.56
C ALA A 311 -63.04 -7.88 13.77
N ASP A 312 -63.64 -8.89 13.18
CA ASP A 312 -64.99 -9.35 13.52
C ASP A 312 -64.82 -10.56 14.45
N GLU A 313 -65.38 -10.42 15.67
CA GLU A 313 -65.18 -11.34 16.82
C GLU A 313 -65.55 -12.81 16.57
N SER A 314 -66.04 -13.15 15.39
CA SER A 314 -66.45 -14.52 15.04
C SER A 314 -65.44 -15.39 14.33
N ASN A 315 -64.22 -14.89 13.95
CA ASN A 315 -63.23 -15.61 13.20
C ASN A 315 -61.82 -15.57 13.81
N ALA A 316 -61.68 -15.95 15.06
CA ALA A 316 -60.39 -16.11 15.75
C ALA A 316 -59.49 -17.24 15.21
N ALA A 317 -59.76 -17.80 14.05
CA ALA A 317 -59.08 -18.98 13.49
C ALA A 317 -58.46 -18.77 12.09
N ILE A 318 -58.52 -17.55 11.52
CA ILE A 318 -57.81 -17.29 10.25
C ILE A 318 -56.48 -16.60 10.60
N GLU A 319 -55.46 -17.40 10.85
CA GLU A 319 -54.07 -16.91 10.81
C GLU A 319 -53.81 -16.29 9.43
N SER A 320 -53.41 -15.01 9.42
CA SER A 320 -53.30 -14.24 8.20
C SER A 320 -52.27 -14.88 7.24
N GLY A 321 -52.73 -15.41 6.12
CA GLY A 321 -51.87 -15.90 5.04
C GLY A 321 -51.18 -14.78 4.26
N ARG A 322 -50.98 -13.61 4.84
CA ARG A 322 -50.38 -12.43 4.20
C ARG A 322 -48.93 -12.23 4.60
N TYR A 323 -48.19 -11.55 3.73
CA TYR A 323 -46.85 -11.07 4.00
C TYR A 323 -46.93 -9.72 4.71
N GLU A 324 -46.33 -9.64 5.90
CA GLU A 324 -46.25 -8.44 6.72
C GLU A 324 -44.84 -7.85 6.68
N LEU A 325 -44.74 -6.53 6.60
CA LEU A 325 -43.50 -5.80 6.57
C LEU A 325 -42.83 -5.81 7.95
N TRP A 326 -41.51 -6.09 7.96
CA TRP A 326 -40.70 -5.97 9.16
C TRP A 326 -39.41 -5.23 8.85
N ALA A 327 -38.77 -4.65 9.87
CA ALA A 327 -37.47 -4.03 9.79
C ALA A 327 -36.71 -4.24 11.11
N ALA A 328 -35.39 -4.37 10.98
CA ALA A 328 -34.47 -4.41 12.10
C ALA A 328 -33.21 -3.59 11.76
N GLN A 329 -32.69 -2.90 12.76
CA GLN A 329 -31.47 -2.13 12.62
C GLN A 329 -30.58 -2.32 13.86
N GLY A 330 -29.26 -2.19 13.69
CA GLY A 330 -28.30 -2.29 14.77
C GLY A 330 -27.02 -1.54 14.45
N ALA A 331 -26.34 -1.12 15.49
CA ALA A 331 -25.00 -0.54 15.39
C ALA A 331 -24.03 -1.38 16.24
N SER A 332 -22.81 -1.50 15.78
CA SER A 332 -21.75 -2.23 16.46
C SER A 332 -20.46 -1.41 16.50
N GLY A 333 -19.65 -1.67 17.51
CA GLY A 333 -18.28 -1.20 17.58
C GLY A 333 -17.46 -2.30 18.26
N GLU A 334 -16.39 -2.71 17.62
CA GLU A 334 -15.57 -3.83 18.08
C GLU A 334 -14.10 -3.59 17.81
N ARG A 335 -13.26 -4.15 18.66
CA ARG A 335 -11.83 -4.32 18.42
C ARG A 335 -11.58 -5.78 18.05
N ILE A 336 -10.93 -5.95 16.91
CA ILE A 336 -10.61 -7.25 16.35
C ILE A 336 -9.11 -7.44 16.49
N GLU A 337 -8.72 -8.46 17.28
CA GLU A 337 -7.33 -8.85 17.44
C GLU A 337 -6.91 -9.69 16.24
N THR A 338 -6.02 -9.15 15.41
CA THR A 338 -5.55 -9.78 14.16
C THR A 338 -4.08 -10.21 14.24
N GLY A 339 -3.50 -10.22 15.46
CA GLY A 339 -2.05 -10.24 15.70
C GLY A 339 -1.42 -8.83 15.62
N SER A 340 -2.16 -7.83 15.48
CA SER A 340 -2.25 -6.40 15.65
C SER A 340 -3.72 -6.15 15.98
N TYR A 341 -4.30 -4.97 15.71
CA TYR A 341 -5.74 -4.82 15.92
C TYR A 341 -6.39 -3.90 14.90
N VAL A 342 -7.69 -4.13 14.70
CA VAL A 342 -8.58 -3.29 13.89
C VAL A 342 -9.73 -2.82 14.76
N ASP A 343 -9.90 -1.51 14.88
CA ASP A 343 -11.08 -0.90 15.48
C ASP A 343 -12.13 -0.68 14.40
N ALA A 344 -13.25 -1.40 14.46
CA ALA A 344 -14.34 -1.33 13.49
C ALA A 344 -15.62 -0.80 14.13
N LYS A 345 -16.33 0.04 13.40
CA LYS A 345 -17.67 0.57 13.78
C LYS A 345 -18.60 0.41 12.59
N GLY A 346 -19.80 -0.07 12.84
CA GLY A 346 -20.74 -0.33 11.77
C GLY A 346 -22.18 -0.11 12.16
N TRP A 347 -23.00 0.04 11.14
CA TRP A 347 -24.46 0.08 11.22
C TRP A 347 -25.05 -0.87 10.17
N ASN A 348 -26.02 -1.67 10.58
CA ASN A 348 -26.67 -2.68 9.77
C ASN A 348 -28.18 -2.47 9.77
N LEU A 349 -28.83 -2.74 8.64
CA LEU A 349 -30.27 -2.67 8.42
C LEU A 349 -30.72 -3.93 7.67
N ALA A 350 -31.80 -4.54 8.10
CA ALA A 350 -32.53 -5.55 7.36
C ALA A 350 -34.00 -5.17 7.27
N VAL A 351 -34.60 -5.27 6.09
CA VAL A 351 -36.02 -4.98 5.83
C VAL A 351 -36.57 -6.10 4.97
N GLY A 352 -37.69 -6.64 5.36
CA GLY A 352 -38.29 -7.76 4.65
C GLY A 352 -39.78 -7.92 4.85
N PHE A 353 -40.29 -8.96 4.23
CA PHE A 353 -41.66 -9.40 4.38
C PHE A 353 -41.67 -10.78 5.02
N ALA A 354 -42.52 -10.99 6.01
CA ALA A 354 -42.69 -12.27 6.67
C ALA A 354 -44.14 -12.75 6.61
N LYS A 355 -44.29 -14.03 6.38
CA LYS A 355 -45.56 -14.74 6.43
C LYS A 355 -45.48 -15.87 7.45
N ARG A 356 -46.58 -16.14 8.15
CA ARG A 356 -46.69 -17.25 9.08
C ARG A 356 -47.78 -18.21 8.63
N ASP A 357 -47.43 -19.49 8.58
CA ASP A 357 -48.36 -20.57 8.32
C ASP A 357 -48.43 -21.50 9.54
N ALA A 358 -49.66 -21.93 9.91
CA ALA A 358 -49.86 -22.94 10.93
C ALA A 358 -49.54 -24.32 10.35
N MET A 359 -48.86 -25.16 11.14
CA MET A 359 -48.52 -26.54 10.84
C MET A 359 -48.99 -27.46 11.97
N ASP A 360 -49.15 -28.74 11.71
CA ASP A 360 -49.68 -29.71 12.69
C ASP A 360 -48.89 -29.71 14.02
N ALA A 361 -47.56 -29.44 13.97
CA ALA A 361 -46.67 -29.51 15.13
C ALA A 361 -46.11 -28.13 15.53
N GLY A 362 -46.59 -27.00 14.97
CA GLY A 362 -46.00 -25.70 15.26
C GLY A 362 -46.40 -24.61 14.25
N LYS A 363 -45.56 -23.59 14.15
CA LYS A 363 -45.74 -22.45 13.26
C LYS A 363 -44.51 -22.23 12.42
N LEU A 364 -44.68 -21.97 11.13
CA LEU A 364 -43.59 -21.66 10.18
C LEU A 364 -43.66 -20.20 9.77
N THR A 365 -42.67 -19.40 10.16
CA THR A 365 -42.47 -18.02 9.72
C THR A 365 -41.38 -17.97 8.67
N TYR A 366 -41.62 -17.32 7.53
CA TYR A 366 -40.65 -17.25 6.45
C TYR A 366 -40.87 -16.02 5.57
N GLY A 367 -39.81 -15.61 4.84
CA GLY A 367 -39.97 -14.55 3.87
C GLY A 367 -38.66 -14.01 3.32
N PRO A 368 -38.73 -13.21 2.23
CA PRO A 368 -37.61 -12.52 1.64
C PRO A 368 -37.23 -11.27 2.43
N PHE A 369 -35.97 -10.86 2.33
CA PHE A 369 -35.46 -9.60 2.88
C PHE A 369 -34.38 -9.00 2.01
N VAL A 370 -34.12 -7.70 2.22
CA VAL A 370 -32.97 -6.95 1.76
C VAL A 370 -32.18 -6.47 2.95
N GLU A 371 -30.88 -6.35 2.77
CA GLU A 371 -29.97 -5.92 3.82
C GLU A 371 -29.00 -4.86 3.31
N TYR A 372 -28.57 -4.00 4.21
CA TYR A 372 -27.56 -2.98 3.98
C TYR A 372 -26.72 -2.81 5.24
N GLY A 373 -25.43 -2.64 5.06
CA GLY A 373 -24.51 -2.26 6.13
C GLY A 373 -23.51 -1.23 5.67
N ARG A 374 -23.08 -0.39 6.60
CA ARG A 374 -22.00 0.57 6.40
C ARG A 374 -21.18 0.71 7.68
N GLY A 375 -19.86 0.78 7.53
CA GLY A 375 -18.94 0.93 8.65
C GLY A 375 -17.68 1.68 8.26
N SER A 376 -16.91 2.02 9.26
CA SER A 376 -15.54 2.51 9.15
C SER A 376 -14.64 1.65 10.01
N TYR A 377 -13.34 1.65 9.69
CA TYR A 377 -12.35 0.92 10.46
C TYR A 377 -11.03 1.69 10.51
N ASP A 378 -10.28 1.45 11.57
CA ASP A 378 -8.91 1.90 11.77
C ASP A 378 -8.03 0.67 12.04
N SER A 379 -6.95 0.50 11.28
CA SER A 379 -5.98 -0.59 11.37
C SER A 379 -4.71 -0.10 12.05
N TYR A 380 -4.21 -0.83 13.05
CA TYR A 380 -3.01 -0.48 13.80
C TYR A 380 -2.07 -1.67 13.88
N LEU A 381 -0.89 -1.55 13.28
CA LEU A 381 0.18 -2.55 13.39
C LEU A 381 1.13 -2.22 14.55
N ASP A 382 1.84 -3.23 15.04
CA ASP A 382 2.77 -3.11 16.18
C ASP A 382 3.96 -2.19 15.91
N ASP A 383 4.32 -1.98 14.64
CA ASP A 383 5.40 -1.08 14.22
C ASP A 383 4.97 0.38 14.08
N GLY A 384 3.69 0.70 14.39
CA GLY A 384 3.10 2.03 14.27
C GLY A 384 2.50 2.33 12.90
N THR A 385 2.51 1.39 11.96
CA THR A 385 1.78 1.54 10.69
C THR A 385 0.29 1.66 10.96
N HIS A 386 -0.32 2.68 10.38
CA HIS A 386 -1.75 2.97 10.51
C HIS A 386 -2.40 3.10 9.14
N GLY A 387 -3.58 2.50 9.02
CA GLY A 387 -4.46 2.65 7.88
C GLY A 387 -5.90 2.77 8.32
N ASP A 388 -6.71 3.42 7.53
CA ASP A 388 -8.13 3.61 7.77
C ASP A 388 -8.95 3.39 6.49
N GLY A 389 -10.24 3.25 6.66
CA GLY A 389 -11.14 3.13 5.52
C GLY A 389 -12.58 2.92 5.91
N SER A 390 -13.39 2.71 4.89
CA SER A 390 -14.81 2.40 5.04
C SER A 390 -15.16 1.10 4.34
N THR A 391 -16.25 0.49 4.79
CA THR A 391 -16.83 -0.68 4.15
C THR A 391 -18.34 -0.55 4.12
N SER A 392 -18.96 -1.08 3.08
CA SER A 392 -20.43 -1.11 2.93
C SER A 392 -20.83 -2.34 2.15
N TYR A 393 -22.00 -2.89 2.47
CA TYR A 393 -22.59 -3.96 1.68
C TYR A 393 -24.08 -3.73 1.43
N ILE A 394 -24.57 -4.35 0.37
CA ILE A 394 -25.97 -4.44 0.03
C ILE A 394 -26.25 -5.84 -0.50
N GLY A 395 -27.34 -6.43 -0.04
CA GLY A 395 -27.73 -7.78 -0.44
C GLY A 395 -29.20 -8.07 -0.21
N GLY A 396 -29.53 -9.31 -0.41
CA GLY A 396 -30.86 -9.82 -0.15
C GLY A 396 -30.85 -11.33 0.01
N GLY A 397 -31.90 -11.85 0.61
CA GLY A 397 -31.98 -13.26 0.91
C GLY A 397 -33.36 -13.72 1.34
N PHE A 398 -33.37 -14.89 1.94
CA PHE A 398 -34.57 -15.54 2.44
C PHE A 398 -34.29 -16.09 3.84
N MET A 399 -35.29 -15.99 4.72
CA MET A 399 -35.22 -16.53 6.06
C MET A 399 -36.41 -17.43 6.38
N VAL A 400 -36.21 -18.35 7.31
CA VAL A 400 -37.23 -19.28 7.78
C VAL A 400 -37.01 -19.60 9.25
N LYS A 401 -38.11 -19.69 10.01
CA LYS A 401 -38.13 -20.16 11.39
C LYS A 401 -39.34 -21.03 11.63
N TRP A 402 -39.11 -22.22 12.11
CA TRP A 402 -40.14 -23.11 12.63
C TRP A 402 -40.13 -23.06 14.15
N ALA A 403 -41.28 -22.83 14.77
CA ALA A 403 -41.46 -22.82 16.22
C ALA A 403 -42.48 -23.89 16.61
N GLY A 404 -42.04 -24.88 17.37
CA GLY A 404 -42.83 -25.99 17.86
C GLY A 404 -43.73 -25.67 19.01
N ALA A 405 -44.81 -26.43 19.20
CA ALA A 405 -45.73 -26.31 20.35
C ALA A 405 -45.05 -26.51 21.71
N ASP A 406 -43.91 -27.24 21.73
CA ASP A 406 -43.09 -27.50 22.93
C ASP A 406 -42.08 -26.36 23.20
N GLN A 407 -42.20 -25.21 22.54
CA GLN A 407 -41.32 -24.04 22.62
C GLN A 407 -39.91 -24.27 22.06
N SER A 408 -39.65 -25.37 21.37
CA SER A 408 -38.44 -25.55 20.58
C SER A 408 -38.54 -24.80 19.24
N TYR A 409 -37.41 -24.40 18.67
CA TYR A 409 -37.38 -23.78 17.33
C TYR A 409 -36.15 -24.18 16.53
N VAL A 410 -36.30 -24.07 15.23
CA VAL A 410 -35.18 -24.11 14.25
C VAL A 410 -35.31 -22.92 13.32
N GLU A 411 -34.22 -22.24 13.08
CA GLU A 411 -34.17 -21.08 12.17
C GLU A 411 -33.02 -21.19 11.19
N ALA A 412 -33.17 -20.57 10.01
CA ALA A 412 -32.13 -20.49 9.01
C ALA A 412 -32.28 -19.25 8.12
N SER A 413 -31.20 -18.80 7.55
CA SER A 413 -31.20 -17.83 6.45
C SER A 413 -30.14 -18.13 5.42
N LEU A 414 -30.36 -17.65 4.20
CA LEU A 414 -29.38 -17.63 3.12
C LEU A 414 -29.50 -16.30 2.40
N HIS A 415 -28.37 -15.59 2.21
CA HIS A 415 -28.36 -14.28 1.58
C HIS A 415 -27.05 -14.04 0.81
N ALA A 416 -27.13 -13.18 -0.19
CA ALA A 416 -25.99 -12.83 -1.03
C ALA A 416 -26.06 -11.37 -1.46
N GLY A 417 -24.93 -10.81 -1.82
CA GLY A 417 -24.84 -9.43 -2.22
C GLY A 417 -23.47 -8.99 -2.67
N ARG A 418 -23.25 -7.69 -2.59
CA ARG A 418 -21.97 -7.06 -2.89
C ARG A 418 -21.47 -6.25 -1.71
N ILE A 419 -20.15 -6.30 -1.52
CA ILE A 419 -19.41 -5.53 -0.53
C ILE A 419 -18.43 -4.63 -1.25
N LYS A 420 -18.29 -3.38 -0.76
CA LYS A 420 -17.31 -2.40 -1.20
C LYS A 420 -16.49 -1.98 -0.01
N SER A 421 -15.20 -1.82 -0.20
CA SER A 421 -14.27 -1.36 0.82
C SER A 421 -13.25 -0.42 0.20
N ASP A 422 -12.81 0.55 0.94
CA ASP A 422 -11.67 1.40 0.63
C ASP A 422 -10.61 1.32 1.73
N TYR A 423 -9.41 1.71 1.39
CA TYR A 423 -8.25 1.81 2.27
C TYR A 423 -7.48 3.07 1.98
N SER A 424 -6.98 3.72 3.01
CA SER A 424 -6.01 4.81 2.96
C SER A 424 -5.01 4.63 4.09
N GLY A 425 -3.73 4.85 3.84
CA GLY A 425 -2.68 4.72 4.86
C GLY A 425 -1.30 5.06 4.36
N ASN A 426 -0.32 4.89 5.24
CA ASN A 426 1.08 5.10 4.94
C ASN A 426 1.84 3.77 5.09
N ILE A 427 2.39 3.26 3.99
CA ILE A 427 3.20 2.05 3.97
C ILE A 427 4.66 2.45 3.72
N SER A 428 5.55 2.09 4.63
CA SER A 428 6.99 2.38 4.52
C SER A 428 7.32 3.85 4.22
N GLY A 429 6.55 4.78 4.83
CA GLY A 429 6.73 6.23 4.62
C GLY A 429 6.03 6.81 3.39
N THR A 430 5.36 5.99 2.59
CA THR A 430 4.64 6.42 1.39
C THR A 430 3.13 6.28 1.56
N SER A 431 2.40 7.37 1.29
CA SER A 431 0.93 7.34 1.31
C SER A 431 0.39 6.54 0.13
N THR A 432 -0.53 5.65 0.41
CA THR A 432 -1.21 4.84 -0.62
C THR A 432 -2.66 4.59 -0.26
N SER A 433 -3.46 4.22 -1.26
CA SER A 433 -4.88 3.93 -1.11
C SER A 433 -5.35 2.96 -2.19
N TYR A 434 -6.48 2.31 -1.96
CA TYR A 434 -7.17 1.53 -2.98
C TYR A 434 -8.67 1.40 -2.68
N ASP A 435 -9.44 1.06 -3.71
CA ASP A 435 -10.84 0.67 -3.65
C ASP A 435 -10.99 -0.79 -4.08
N ALA A 436 -11.89 -1.53 -3.41
CA ALA A 436 -12.19 -2.91 -3.76
C ALA A 436 -13.70 -3.18 -3.73
N SER A 437 -14.16 -4.07 -4.60
CA SER A 437 -15.54 -4.53 -4.64
C SER A 437 -15.60 -6.01 -4.99
N ASN A 438 -16.36 -6.78 -4.23
CA ASN A 438 -16.52 -8.21 -4.43
C ASN A 438 -17.90 -8.68 -4.01
N SER A 439 -18.27 -9.91 -4.38
CA SER A 439 -19.50 -10.56 -3.97
C SER A 439 -19.33 -11.25 -2.61
N TYR A 440 -20.44 -11.48 -1.92
CA TYR A 440 -20.51 -12.35 -0.75
C TYR A 440 -21.70 -13.29 -0.81
N LEU A 441 -21.57 -14.40 -0.12
CA LEU A 441 -22.63 -15.35 0.20
C LEU A 441 -22.56 -15.64 1.69
N ALA A 442 -23.72 -15.62 2.37
CA ALA A 442 -23.78 -15.85 3.81
C ALA A 442 -25.05 -16.58 4.20
N GLY A 443 -25.04 -17.21 5.35
CA GLY A 443 -26.19 -17.88 5.90
C GLY A 443 -25.97 -18.30 7.35
N HIS A 444 -27.05 -18.63 8.02
CA HIS A 444 -26.98 -19.23 9.35
C HIS A 444 -28.04 -20.32 9.52
N ILE A 445 -27.79 -21.19 10.48
CA ILE A 445 -28.74 -22.12 11.03
C ILE A 445 -28.69 -22.05 12.55
N GLY A 446 -29.86 -22.05 13.21
CA GLY A 446 -29.97 -21.99 14.65
C GLY A 446 -31.02 -22.95 15.18
N LEU A 447 -30.83 -23.37 16.40
CA LEU A 447 -31.83 -24.14 17.16
C LEU A 447 -31.85 -23.67 18.61
N GLY A 448 -33.02 -23.74 19.23
CA GLY A 448 -33.14 -23.37 20.62
C GLY A 448 -34.44 -23.83 21.23
N ARG A 449 -34.55 -23.62 22.53
CA ARG A 449 -35.76 -23.91 23.29
C ARG A 449 -35.97 -22.89 24.39
N LYS A 450 -37.23 -22.44 24.56
CA LYS A 450 -37.67 -21.55 25.64
C LYS A 450 -38.29 -22.37 26.77
N PHE A 451 -37.85 -22.13 27.99
CA PHE A 451 -38.35 -22.74 29.22
C PHE A 451 -39.08 -21.67 30.03
N ALA A 452 -40.37 -21.86 30.26
CA ALA A 452 -41.12 -20.97 31.11
C ALA A 452 -40.70 -21.13 32.58
N LEU A 453 -40.35 -20.01 33.23
CA LEU A 453 -39.93 -19.97 34.64
C LEU A 453 -41.07 -19.53 35.59
N GLY A 454 -42.23 -19.19 35.04
CA GLY A 454 -43.35 -18.60 35.77
C GLY A 454 -43.25 -17.08 35.94
N GLY A 455 -44.37 -16.38 36.23
CA GLY A 455 -44.39 -14.93 36.41
C GLY A 455 -43.95 -14.15 35.19
N ASP A 456 -44.34 -14.59 33.97
CA ASP A 456 -44.03 -13.99 32.68
C ASP A 456 -42.49 -13.93 32.38
N ALA A 457 -41.74 -14.83 33.00
CA ALA A 457 -40.32 -15.02 32.75
C ALA A 457 -40.04 -16.31 31.97
N ALA A 458 -39.03 -16.30 31.13
CA ALA A 458 -38.54 -17.44 30.37
C ALA A 458 -37.02 -17.47 30.30
N LEU A 459 -36.47 -18.67 30.22
CA LEU A 459 -35.04 -18.91 29.90
C LEU A 459 -34.97 -19.59 28.54
N GLU A 460 -34.21 -19.04 27.62
CA GLU A 460 -33.92 -19.61 26.31
C GLU A 460 -32.51 -20.16 26.30
N GLY A 461 -32.33 -21.41 25.85
CA GLY A 461 -31.04 -21.95 25.47
C GLY A 461 -30.97 -22.11 23.97
N TYR A 462 -29.87 -21.69 23.34
CA TYR A 462 -29.72 -21.77 21.88
C TYR A 462 -28.32 -22.13 21.46
N ALA A 463 -28.23 -22.70 20.23
CA ALA A 463 -27.02 -22.91 19.48
C ALA A 463 -27.22 -22.41 18.06
N LYS A 464 -26.27 -21.66 17.54
CA LYS A 464 -26.32 -21.09 16.18
C LYS A 464 -24.99 -21.35 15.47
N TYR A 465 -25.04 -21.67 14.18
CA TYR A 465 -23.90 -21.73 13.27
C TYR A 465 -24.08 -20.68 12.20
N PHE A 466 -23.04 -19.88 12.00
CA PHE A 466 -22.99 -18.84 10.96
C PHE A 466 -21.88 -19.19 9.98
N TRP A 467 -22.13 -18.94 8.72
CA TRP A 467 -21.16 -19.09 7.66
C TRP A 467 -21.27 -17.91 6.69
N SER A 468 -20.14 -17.34 6.32
CA SER A 468 -20.07 -16.33 5.26
C SER A 468 -18.81 -16.50 4.45
N ARG A 469 -18.86 -16.09 3.18
CA ARG A 469 -17.73 -16.04 2.28
C ARG A 469 -17.77 -14.77 1.46
N GLN A 470 -16.70 -14.00 1.52
CA GLN A 470 -16.39 -12.93 0.58
C GLN A 470 -15.51 -13.51 -0.52
N ASP A 471 -15.84 -13.23 -1.78
CA ASP A 471 -15.00 -13.63 -2.91
C ASP A 471 -13.68 -12.85 -2.91
N GLY A 472 -12.67 -13.42 -3.57
CA GLY A 472 -11.42 -12.73 -3.87
C GLY A 472 -11.64 -11.56 -4.83
N THR A 473 -10.69 -10.63 -4.85
CA THR A 473 -10.69 -9.48 -5.75
C THR A 473 -9.26 -8.98 -5.95
N SER A 474 -8.98 -8.35 -7.09
CA SER A 474 -7.73 -7.64 -7.31
C SER A 474 -7.96 -6.14 -7.17
N ALA A 475 -7.02 -5.44 -6.57
CA ALA A 475 -7.02 -3.99 -6.47
C ALA A 475 -5.62 -3.42 -6.72
N THR A 476 -5.58 -2.27 -7.39
CA THR A 476 -4.34 -1.55 -7.65
C THR A 476 -4.23 -0.38 -6.68
N LEU A 477 -3.11 -0.30 -5.98
CA LEU A 477 -2.79 0.80 -5.09
C LEU A 477 -2.57 2.09 -5.88
N ALA A 478 -2.78 3.24 -5.24
CA ALA A 478 -2.45 4.55 -5.83
C ALA A 478 -0.96 4.68 -6.21
N THR A 479 -0.09 3.91 -5.59
CA THR A 479 1.35 3.78 -5.90
C THR A 479 1.65 2.84 -7.08
N GLY A 480 0.63 2.16 -7.63
CA GLY A 480 0.72 1.35 -8.86
C GLY A 480 0.82 -0.17 -8.64
N GLU A 481 1.03 -0.65 -7.42
CA GLU A 481 1.08 -2.08 -7.13
C GLU A 481 -0.31 -2.72 -7.22
N THR A 482 -0.40 -3.88 -7.87
CA THR A 482 -1.64 -4.66 -7.92
C THR A 482 -1.56 -5.85 -6.98
N TYR A 483 -2.49 -5.90 -6.03
CA TYR A 483 -2.65 -6.99 -5.07
C TYR A 483 -3.81 -7.90 -5.47
N ASP A 484 -3.60 -9.19 -5.31
CA ASP A 484 -4.64 -10.21 -5.43
C ASP A 484 -5.07 -10.63 -4.02
N PHE A 485 -6.23 -10.12 -3.59
CA PHE A 485 -6.84 -10.46 -2.32
C PHE A 485 -7.59 -11.78 -2.44
N GLY A 486 -7.28 -12.73 -1.56
CA GLY A 486 -7.95 -14.02 -1.47
C GLY A 486 -9.40 -13.91 -0.99
N SER A 487 -10.17 -14.99 -1.13
CA SER A 487 -11.48 -15.10 -0.50
C SER A 487 -11.32 -15.20 1.02
N VAL A 488 -12.25 -14.57 1.75
CA VAL A 488 -12.33 -14.70 3.21
C VAL A 488 -13.58 -15.49 3.56
N THR A 489 -13.40 -16.56 4.33
CA THR A 489 -14.50 -17.37 4.86
C THR A 489 -14.57 -17.16 6.37
N SER A 490 -15.75 -16.89 6.90
CA SER A 490 -16.04 -16.88 8.35
C SER A 490 -16.96 -18.04 8.68
N SER A 491 -16.66 -18.75 9.76
CA SER A 491 -17.37 -19.93 10.20
C SER A 491 -17.46 -19.95 11.73
N ARG A 492 -18.61 -19.53 12.27
CA ARG A 492 -18.80 -19.30 13.72
C ARG A 492 -19.84 -20.22 14.33
N VAL A 493 -19.53 -20.74 15.52
CA VAL A 493 -20.51 -21.40 16.40
C VAL A 493 -20.76 -20.53 17.61
N ARG A 494 -22.03 -20.26 17.89
CA ARG A 494 -22.47 -19.52 19.09
C ARG A 494 -23.37 -20.39 19.95
N LEU A 495 -23.05 -20.48 21.25
CA LEU A 495 -23.87 -21.14 22.27
C LEU A 495 -24.26 -20.10 23.30
N GLY A 496 -25.57 -19.96 23.58
CA GLY A 496 -26.02 -18.91 24.46
C GLY A 496 -27.23 -19.29 25.30
N VAL A 497 -27.41 -18.47 26.34
CA VAL A 497 -28.61 -18.48 27.18
C VAL A 497 -29.13 -17.06 27.28
N ARG A 498 -30.46 -16.91 27.19
CA ARG A 498 -31.15 -15.61 27.30
C ARG A 498 -32.31 -15.71 28.30
N TYR A 499 -32.26 -14.89 29.31
CA TYR A 499 -33.40 -14.67 30.21
C TYR A 499 -34.27 -13.54 29.68
N THR A 500 -35.57 -13.77 29.64
CA THR A 500 -36.56 -12.76 29.26
C THR A 500 -37.60 -12.62 30.37
N LYS A 501 -38.08 -11.38 30.62
CA LYS A 501 -39.17 -11.11 31.53
C LYS A 501 -40.07 -10.03 30.94
N LYS A 502 -41.40 -10.28 31.00
CA LYS A 502 -42.41 -9.32 30.55
C LYS A 502 -43.04 -8.66 31.76
N PRO A 503 -42.55 -7.49 32.21
CA PRO A 503 -43.12 -6.77 33.35
C PRO A 503 -44.51 -6.17 33.05
N ALA A 504 -44.84 -6.00 31.77
CA ALA A 504 -46.18 -5.59 31.27
C ALA A 504 -46.44 -6.26 29.91
N PRO A 505 -47.69 -6.37 29.45
CA PRO A 505 -48.04 -7.02 28.19
C PRO A 505 -47.26 -6.51 26.96
N GLU A 506 -46.89 -5.23 26.94
CA GLU A 506 -46.20 -4.55 25.82
C GLU A 506 -44.72 -4.31 26.08
N SER A 507 -44.18 -4.81 27.21
CA SER A 507 -42.77 -4.59 27.55
C SER A 507 -42.05 -5.89 27.88
N GLU A 508 -40.81 -6.01 27.40
CA GLU A 508 -39.94 -7.17 27.63
C GLU A 508 -38.52 -6.73 27.97
N PHE A 509 -38.02 -7.14 29.11
CA PHE A 509 -36.61 -7.06 29.47
C PHE A 509 -35.94 -8.38 29.11
N TYR A 510 -34.72 -8.31 28.56
CA TYR A 510 -33.89 -9.51 28.35
C TYR A 510 -32.44 -9.28 28.74
N ALA A 511 -31.81 -10.35 29.22
CA ALA A 511 -30.39 -10.44 29.52
C ALA A 511 -29.86 -11.79 29.04
N GLY A 512 -28.74 -11.79 28.33
CA GLY A 512 -28.17 -13.01 27.76
C GLY A 512 -26.66 -13.07 27.92
N LEU A 513 -26.16 -14.30 27.95
CA LEU A 513 -24.75 -14.65 27.90
C LEU A 513 -24.55 -15.65 26.76
N ALA A 514 -23.52 -15.44 25.96
CA ALA A 514 -23.13 -16.39 24.93
C ALA A 514 -21.62 -16.53 24.82
N TRP A 515 -21.22 -17.69 24.38
CA TRP A 515 -19.88 -17.98 23.91
C TRP A 515 -19.90 -18.20 22.41
N GLU A 516 -18.93 -17.62 21.72
CA GLU A 516 -18.77 -17.77 20.29
C GLU A 516 -17.33 -18.20 19.97
N TYR A 517 -17.19 -19.01 18.95
CA TYR A 517 -15.88 -19.39 18.40
C TYR A 517 -15.90 -19.25 16.88
N GLU A 518 -14.94 -18.45 16.35
CA GLU A 518 -14.64 -18.34 14.93
C GLU A 518 -13.56 -19.37 14.56
N PHE A 519 -13.88 -20.27 13.62
CA PHE A 519 -12.99 -21.35 13.18
C PHE A 519 -12.08 -20.93 12.02
N ASP A 520 -12.44 -19.87 11.30
CA ASP A 520 -11.80 -19.42 10.08
C ASP A 520 -11.61 -17.89 10.15
N GLY A 521 -11.69 -17.18 9.05
CA GLY A 521 -11.59 -15.71 9.03
C GLY A 521 -10.20 -15.21 8.64
N ASP A 522 -9.37 -16.08 8.06
CA ASP A 522 -8.08 -15.70 7.52
C ASP A 522 -8.27 -14.82 6.28
N ALA A 523 -7.73 -13.61 6.30
CA ALA A 523 -7.67 -12.74 5.15
C ALA A 523 -6.27 -12.79 4.55
N THR A 524 -6.16 -13.12 3.27
CA THR A 524 -4.90 -13.30 2.57
C THR A 524 -4.79 -12.38 1.37
N ALA A 525 -3.59 -11.99 1.00
CA ALA A 525 -3.31 -11.36 -0.27
C ALA A 525 -1.94 -11.78 -0.80
N THR A 526 -1.74 -11.59 -2.10
CA THR A 526 -0.44 -11.78 -2.74
C THR A 526 -0.09 -10.57 -3.61
N TYR A 527 1.18 -10.24 -3.63
CA TYR A 527 1.77 -9.29 -4.56
C TYR A 527 2.86 -10.00 -5.36
N GLN A 528 2.69 -10.11 -6.68
CA GLN A 528 3.62 -10.81 -7.59
C GLN A 528 3.97 -12.25 -7.14
N GLY A 529 3.01 -12.96 -6.55
CA GLY A 529 3.20 -14.33 -6.04
C GLY A 529 3.80 -14.42 -4.63
N TYR A 530 4.21 -13.31 -4.03
CA TYR A 530 4.64 -13.26 -2.63
C TYR A 530 3.42 -13.04 -1.72
N ALA A 531 3.28 -13.87 -0.69
CA ALA A 531 2.21 -13.74 0.28
C ALA A 531 2.46 -12.57 1.24
N THR A 532 1.42 -11.79 1.51
CA THR A 532 1.43 -10.78 2.58
C THR A 532 1.25 -11.42 3.94
N PRO A 533 1.65 -10.76 5.05
CA PRO A 533 1.17 -11.13 6.37
C PRO A 533 -0.36 -11.12 6.41
N SER A 534 -0.96 -12.14 7.02
CA SER A 534 -2.40 -12.41 6.96
C SER A 534 -3.06 -12.14 8.31
N PRO A 535 -3.99 -11.18 8.42
CA PRO A 535 -4.84 -11.02 9.59
C PRO A 535 -5.87 -12.16 9.66
N SER A 536 -6.24 -12.56 10.88
CA SER A 536 -7.22 -13.61 11.12
C SER A 536 -8.25 -13.17 12.16
N LEU A 537 -9.53 -13.54 11.94
CA LEU A 537 -10.61 -13.35 12.90
C LEU A 537 -10.75 -14.55 13.85
N LYS A 538 -9.95 -15.58 13.68
CA LYS A 538 -10.04 -16.84 14.41
C LYS A 538 -9.86 -16.65 15.91
N GLY A 539 -10.81 -17.16 16.67
CA GLY A 539 -10.71 -17.04 18.12
C GLY A 539 -12.02 -17.23 18.87
N SER A 540 -11.94 -17.09 20.17
CA SER A 540 -13.04 -17.26 21.12
C SER A 540 -13.48 -15.93 21.68
N SER A 541 -14.80 -15.69 21.74
CA SER A 541 -15.41 -14.46 22.27
C SER A 541 -16.48 -14.80 23.31
N GLY A 542 -16.56 -13.98 24.35
CA GLY A 542 -17.68 -13.95 25.29
C GLY A 542 -18.62 -12.79 24.95
N MET A 543 -19.92 -13.01 24.99
CA MET A 543 -20.93 -12.02 24.68
C MET A 543 -21.85 -11.80 25.87
N LEU A 544 -22.11 -10.53 26.19
CA LEU A 544 -23.14 -10.09 27.12
C LEU A 544 -24.21 -9.33 26.32
N GLU A 545 -25.46 -9.71 26.50
CA GLU A 545 -26.60 -9.08 25.86
C GLU A 545 -27.54 -8.50 26.92
N LEU A 546 -27.91 -7.25 26.77
CA LEU A 546 -28.91 -6.59 27.61
C LEU A 546 -29.82 -5.75 26.72
N GLY A 547 -31.11 -5.84 26.97
CA GLY A 547 -32.06 -5.04 26.22
C GLY A 547 -33.41 -4.91 26.85
N TYR A 548 -34.16 -3.93 26.37
CA TYR A 548 -35.53 -3.66 26.74
C TYR A 548 -36.33 -3.38 25.48
N ARG A 549 -37.48 -4.02 25.39
CA ARG A 549 -38.42 -3.87 24.27
C ARG A 549 -39.75 -3.32 24.84
N PHE A 550 -40.32 -2.33 24.18
CA PHE A 550 -41.58 -1.66 24.56
C PHE A 550 -42.46 -1.47 23.34
#